data_616a3898dbd7d2a3ff75456ec71a058d
#
_entry.id   616a3898dbd7d2a3ff75456ec71a058d
#
_cell.length_a   1.000
_cell.length_b   1.000
_cell.length_c   1.000
_cell.angle_alpha   90.00
_cell.angle_beta   90.00
_cell.angle_gamma   90.00
#
_symmetry.space_group_name_H-M   'P 1'
#
loop_
_entity.id
_entity.type
_entity.pdbx_description
1 polymer ?
#
loop_
_entity_poly.entity_id
_entity_poly.type
_entity_poly.pdbx_seq_one_letter_code
_entity_poly.pdbx_strand_id
1 'polypeptide(L)'
;MVSSEAQIREVAHVNKYEAALIEEFLPGALTLILRKRSAVPAYVTNGLDTIAIRMPDDDAILHLIDLVERPLLVSSANLSGEDTGDDEDEVLEQLDGRIDAIVVGETKGHKPSTIVDIRDGNLKILRDGAISARRIKAVLKNID
;
A
#
# COMPACT_ATOMS: atom_id res chain seq x y z
N MET A 1 -1.64 -4.88 2.24
CA MET A 1 -0.16 -4.89 2.26
C MET A 1 0.36 -6.25 1.91
N VAL A 2 1.55 -6.31 1.32
CA VAL A 2 2.25 -7.54 0.87
C VAL A 2 3.70 -7.49 1.35
N SER A 3 4.38 -8.65 1.42
CA SER A 3 5.81 -8.74 1.77
C SER A 3 6.70 -9.02 0.56
N SER A 4 6.15 -9.35 -0.60
CA SER A 4 6.93 -9.70 -1.77
C SER A 4 6.21 -9.39 -3.08
N GLU A 5 6.98 -9.31 -4.18
CA GLU A 5 6.42 -9.20 -5.51
C GLU A 5 5.61 -10.45 -5.91
N ALA A 6 5.97 -11.62 -5.42
CA ALA A 6 5.20 -12.84 -5.63
C ALA A 6 3.78 -12.70 -5.10
N GLN A 7 3.60 -12.19 -3.87
CA GLN A 7 2.27 -11.91 -3.32
C GLN A 7 1.50 -10.85 -4.11
N ILE A 8 2.18 -9.83 -4.68
CA ILE A 8 1.53 -8.87 -5.59
C ILE A 8 0.91 -9.62 -6.77
N ARG A 9 1.68 -10.51 -7.41
CA ARG A 9 1.25 -11.27 -8.59
C ARG A 9 0.19 -12.33 -8.31
N GLU A 10 0.05 -12.77 -7.07
CA GLU A 10 -1.04 -13.65 -6.61
C GLU A 10 -2.40 -12.93 -6.59
N VAL A 11 -2.42 -11.64 -6.23
CA VAL A 11 -3.66 -10.87 -6.04
C VAL A 11 -3.97 -9.89 -7.17
N ALA A 12 -2.99 -9.56 -8.03
CA ALA A 12 -3.14 -8.57 -9.08
C ALA A 12 -2.44 -8.96 -10.39
N HIS A 13 -2.92 -8.39 -11.49
CA HIS A 13 -2.20 -8.35 -12.76
C HIS A 13 -1.25 -7.16 -12.75
N VAL A 14 -0.04 -7.35 -13.27
CA VAL A 14 1.01 -6.33 -13.32
C VAL A 14 1.46 -6.15 -14.77
N ASN A 15 1.34 -4.92 -15.29
CA ASN A 15 1.84 -4.55 -16.60
C ASN A 15 3.31 -4.06 -16.53
N LYS A 16 3.93 -3.74 -17.67
CA LYS A 16 5.34 -3.34 -17.73
C LYS A 16 5.66 -2.04 -16.98
N TYR A 17 4.75 -1.10 -16.95
CA TYR A 17 4.92 0.17 -16.24
C TYR A 17 4.81 -0.01 -14.73
N GLU A 18 3.84 -0.80 -14.31
CA GLU A 18 3.65 -1.17 -12.90
C GLU A 18 4.85 -1.98 -12.38
N ALA A 19 5.37 -2.91 -13.17
CA ALA A 19 6.55 -3.69 -12.81
C ALA A 19 7.78 -2.80 -12.55
N ALA A 20 8.04 -1.81 -13.39
CA ALA A 20 9.16 -0.88 -13.19
C ALA A 20 8.97 0.00 -11.93
N LEU A 21 7.73 0.39 -11.62
CA LEU A 21 7.47 1.13 -10.38
C LEU A 21 7.60 0.24 -9.13
N ILE A 22 7.23 -1.03 -9.22
CA ILE A 22 7.43 -2.02 -8.16
C ILE A 22 8.93 -2.19 -7.90
N GLU A 23 9.73 -2.43 -8.93
CA GLU A 23 11.18 -2.64 -8.83
C GLU A 23 11.90 -1.43 -8.21
N GLU A 24 11.52 -0.21 -8.59
CA GLU A 24 12.20 1.02 -8.13
C GLU A 24 11.76 1.47 -6.74
N PHE A 25 10.47 1.29 -6.37
CA PHE A 25 9.88 1.96 -5.21
C PHE A 25 9.35 1.04 -4.12
N LEU A 26 9.39 -0.28 -4.31
CA LEU A 26 8.93 -1.23 -3.29
C LEU A 26 10.07 -2.17 -2.85
N PRO A 27 10.23 -2.41 -1.54
CA PRO A 27 9.44 -1.88 -0.42
C PRO A 27 9.56 -0.37 -0.29
N GLY A 28 8.46 0.32 0.10
CA GLY A 28 8.50 1.77 0.26
C GLY A 28 7.15 2.47 0.35
N ALA A 29 7.23 3.80 0.15
CA ALA A 29 6.08 4.69 0.30
C ALA A 29 5.29 4.88 -1.01
N LEU A 30 5.18 3.84 -1.83
CA LEU A 30 4.32 3.79 -3.01
C LEU A 30 3.12 2.88 -2.76
N THR A 31 1.95 3.30 -3.21
CA THR A 31 0.75 2.49 -3.32
C THR A 31 0.32 2.46 -4.78
N LEU A 32 0.19 1.26 -5.34
CA LEU A 32 -0.23 1.05 -6.72
C LEU A 32 -1.68 0.59 -6.77
N ILE A 33 -2.48 1.22 -7.62
CA ILE A 33 -3.79 0.71 -8.00
C ILE A 33 -3.60 -0.26 -9.16
N LEU A 34 -3.85 -1.53 -8.90
CA LEU A 34 -3.66 -2.62 -9.86
C LEU A 34 -4.99 -3.27 -10.22
N ARG A 35 -5.06 -3.94 -11.37
CA ARG A 35 -6.20 -4.79 -11.72
C ARG A 35 -6.16 -6.06 -10.86
N LYS A 36 -7.19 -6.28 -10.04
CA LYS A 36 -7.24 -7.45 -9.18
C LYS A 36 -7.42 -8.75 -9.96
N ARG A 37 -6.92 -9.85 -9.41
CA ARG A 37 -7.24 -11.19 -9.91
C ARG A 37 -8.59 -11.66 -9.36
N SER A 38 -9.21 -12.61 -10.08
CA SER A 38 -10.48 -13.22 -9.66
C SER A 38 -10.41 -13.97 -8.33
N ALA A 39 -9.23 -14.41 -7.93
CA ALA A 39 -8.98 -15.02 -6.63
C ALA A 39 -9.21 -14.07 -5.44
N VAL A 40 -9.16 -12.75 -5.66
CA VAL A 40 -9.45 -11.76 -4.62
C VAL A 40 -10.96 -11.58 -4.49
N PRO A 41 -11.54 -11.90 -3.31
CA PRO A 41 -12.99 -11.77 -3.08
C PRO A 41 -13.49 -10.34 -3.29
N ALA A 42 -14.72 -10.18 -3.74
CA ALA A 42 -15.31 -8.87 -4.02
C ALA A 42 -15.40 -7.96 -2.78
N TYR A 43 -15.61 -8.52 -1.60
CA TYR A 43 -15.69 -7.75 -0.36
C TYR A 43 -14.35 -7.06 0.02
N VAL A 44 -13.21 -7.60 -0.42
CA VAL A 44 -11.87 -7.00 -0.16
C VAL A 44 -11.73 -5.65 -0.87
N THR A 45 -12.38 -5.49 -2.01
CA THR A 45 -12.26 -4.30 -2.87
C THR A 45 -13.57 -3.53 -3.02
N ASN A 46 -14.54 -3.81 -2.15
CA ASN A 46 -15.87 -3.18 -2.20
C ASN A 46 -16.57 -3.36 -3.57
N GLY A 47 -16.32 -4.51 -4.22
CA GLY A 47 -16.89 -4.83 -5.53
C GLY A 47 -16.11 -4.25 -6.72
N LEU A 48 -15.04 -3.47 -6.49
CA LEU A 48 -14.21 -2.92 -7.56
C LEU A 48 -13.36 -4.01 -8.23
N ASP A 49 -13.01 -3.80 -9.48
CA ASP A 49 -12.09 -4.64 -10.25
C ASP A 49 -10.60 -4.28 -10.01
N THR A 50 -10.35 -3.38 -9.07
CA THR A 50 -9.04 -2.87 -8.71
C THR A 50 -8.72 -3.12 -7.24
N ILE A 51 -7.42 -3.18 -6.94
CA ILE A 51 -6.90 -3.33 -5.60
C ILE A 51 -5.72 -2.37 -5.40
N ALA A 52 -5.67 -1.70 -4.24
CA ALA A 52 -4.55 -0.87 -3.84
C ALA A 52 -3.51 -1.74 -3.13
N ILE A 53 -2.28 -1.77 -3.62
CA ILE A 53 -1.19 -2.59 -3.09
C ILE A 53 -0.06 -1.70 -2.61
N ARG A 54 0.46 -2.02 -1.42
CA ARG A 54 1.69 -1.46 -0.87
C ARG A 54 2.54 -2.57 -0.25
N MET A 55 3.85 -2.51 -0.46
CA MET A 55 4.86 -3.27 0.29
C MET A 55 5.59 -2.27 1.17
N PRO A 56 5.39 -2.29 2.50
CA PRO A 56 5.98 -1.30 3.39
C PRO A 56 7.50 -1.49 3.52
N ASP A 57 8.24 -0.41 3.72
CA ASP A 57 9.66 -0.44 4.08
C ASP A 57 9.78 -0.55 5.61
N ASP A 58 9.38 -1.71 6.13
CA ASP A 58 9.41 -2.02 7.55
C ASP A 58 9.56 -3.53 7.76
N ASP A 59 10.74 -3.93 8.26
CA ASP A 59 11.12 -5.35 8.41
C ASP A 59 10.17 -6.11 9.35
N ALA A 60 9.66 -5.47 10.40
CA ALA A 60 8.75 -6.11 11.34
C ALA A 60 7.40 -6.43 10.67
N ILE A 61 6.87 -5.50 9.88
CA ILE A 61 5.62 -5.69 9.15
C ILE A 61 5.81 -6.70 8.00
N LEU A 62 6.92 -6.64 7.26
CA LEU A 62 7.23 -7.63 6.22
C LEU A 62 7.31 -9.02 6.81
N HIS A 63 8.01 -9.18 7.94
CA HIS A 63 8.12 -10.46 8.65
C HIS A 63 6.76 -10.96 9.17
N LEU A 64 5.92 -10.06 9.69
CA LEU A 64 4.56 -10.42 10.11
C LEU A 64 3.73 -10.96 8.94
N ILE A 65 3.79 -10.30 7.77
CA ILE A 65 3.08 -10.73 6.56
C ILE A 65 3.58 -12.10 6.10
N ASP A 66 4.90 -12.33 6.17
CA ASP A 66 5.51 -13.63 5.84
C ASP A 66 5.05 -14.74 6.79
N LEU A 67 4.97 -14.48 8.09
CA LEU A 67 4.47 -15.45 9.09
C LEU A 67 2.99 -15.79 8.87
N VAL A 68 2.19 -14.84 8.42
CA VAL A 68 0.76 -15.05 8.09
C VAL A 68 0.61 -15.79 6.76
N GLU A 69 1.64 -15.80 5.92
CA GLU A 69 1.66 -16.41 4.58
C GLU A 69 0.58 -15.87 3.63
N ARG A 70 0.07 -14.67 3.90
CA ARG A 70 -1.01 -14.02 3.10
C ARG A 70 -0.89 -12.50 3.11
N PRO A 71 -1.32 -11.82 2.04
CA PRO A 71 -1.53 -10.37 2.06
C PRO A 71 -2.48 -9.94 3.18
N LEU A 72 -2.18 -8.82 3.82
CA LEU A 72 -3.02 -8.23 4.86
C LEU A 72 -3.92 -7.14 4.27
N LEU A 73 -5.20 -7.15 4.66
CA LEU A 73 -6.10 -6.02 4.41
C LEU A 73 -5.83 -4.97 5.50
N VAL A 74 -5.47 -3.77 5.08
CA VAL A 74 -5.01 -2.71 5.99
C VAL A 74 -5.73 -1.41 5.68
N SER A 75 -6.19 -0.72 6.71
CA SER A 75 -6.68 0.66 6.67
C SER A 75 -5.80 1.58 7.51
N SER A 76 -6.06 2.89 7.50
CA SER A 76 -5.46 3.81 8.46
C SER A 76 -5.97 3.51 9.88
N ALA A 77 -5.14 3.77 10.89
CA ALA A 77 -5.43 3.52 12.29
C ALA A 77 -6.10 4.76 12.93
N ASN A 78 -7.34 5.06 12.50
CA ASN A 78 -8.12 6.20 12.98
C ASN A 78 -9.62 5.93 12.85
N LEU A 79 -10.44 6.66 13.56
CA LEU A 79 -11.87 6.72 13.30
C LEU A 79 -12.12 7.41 11.95
N SER A 80 -13.17 6.98 11.24
CA SER A 80 -13.49 7.53 9.92
C SER A 80 -13.75 9.04 10.01
N GLY A 81 -12.93 9.82 9.29
CA GLY A 81 -12.99 11.28 9.28
C GLY A 81 -12.06 11.99 10.26
N GLU A 82 -11.41 11.25 11.15
CA GLU A 82 -10.40 11.79 12.07
C GLU A 82 -8.99 11.67 11.47
N ASP A 83 -8.06 12.45 12.00
CA ASP A 83 -6.65 12.36 11.63
C ASP A 83 -6.03 11.06 12.18
N THR A 84 -5.05 10.52 11.45
CA THR A 84 -4.29 9.35 11.89
C THR A 84 -3.29 9.78 12.96
N GLY A 85 -3.26 9.08 14.10
CA GLY A 85 -2.26 9.30 15.15
C GLY A 85 -0.83 9.00 14.68
N ASP A 86 0.13 9.73 15.23
CA ASP A 86 1.57 9.55 14.94
C ASP A 86 2.24 8.52 15.86
N ASP A 87 1.64 8.23 17.01
CA ASP A 87 2.11 7.26 17.99
C ASP A 87 0.97 6.37 18.54
N GLU A 88 1.34 5.41 19.40
CA GLU A 88 0.39 4.45 19.96
C GLU A 88 -0.64 5.10 20.90
N ASP A 89 -0.30 6.15 21.61
CA ASP A 89 -1.22 6.80 22.55
C ASP A 89 -2.34 7.51 21.79
N GLU A 90 -2.01 8.26 20.73
CA GLU A 90 -2.99 8.91 19.85
C GLU A 90 -3.89 7.90 19.12
N VAL A 91 -3.33 6.74 18.71
CA VAL A 91 -4.11 5.65 18.11
C VAL A 91 -5.04 5.02 19.13
N LEU A 92 -4.59 4.79 20.37
CA LEU A 92 -5.40 4.22 21.43
C LEU A 92 -6.54 5.15 21.86
N GLU A 93 -6.34 6.47 21.88
CA GLU A 93 -7.42 7.43 22.17
C GLU A 93 -8.64 7.21 21.24
N GLN A 94 -8.40 6.80 20.00
CA GLN A 94 -9.46 6.56 19.00
C GLN A 94 -9.95 5.13 18.97
N LEU A 95 -9.06 4.15 19.16
CA LEU A 95 -9.33 2.75 18.82
C LEU A 95 -9.33 1.80 20.02
N ASP A 96 -9.09 2.25 21.24
CA ASP A 96 -9.19 1.39 22.43
C ASP A 96 -10.57 0.74 22.54
N GLY A 97 -10.59 -0.53 22.88
CA GLY A 97 -11.81 -1.36 22.89
C GLY A 97 -12.39 -1.71 21.51
N ARG A 98 -11.75 -1.30 20.41
CA ARG A 98 -12.15 -1.59 19.01
C ARG A 98 -11.15 -2.45 18.26
N ILE A 99 -9.94 -2.62 18.79
CA ILE A 99 -8.86 -3.44 18.25
C ILE A 99 -8.43 -4.48 19.28
N ASP A 100 -7.89 -5.60 18.83
CA ASP A 100 -7.45 -6.70 19.70
C ASP A 100 -6.04 -6.47 20.25
N ALA A 101 -5.19 -5.76 19.49
CA ALA A 101 -3.82 -5.49 19.87
C ALA A 101 -3.27 -4.24 19.16
N ILE A 102 -2.23 -3.66 19.75
CA ILE A 102 -1.43 -2.59 19.16
C ILE A 102 0.05 -2.96 19.29
N VAL A 103 0.84 -2.64 18.26
CA VAL A 103 2.30 -2.71 18.35
C VAL A 103 2.80 -1.35 18.80
N VAL A 104 3.51 -1.34 19.93
CA VAL A 104 4.09 -0.12 20.50
C VAL A 104 5.23 0.38 19.62
N GLY A 105 5.25 1.67 19.33
CA GLY A 105 6.27 2.32 18.52
C GLY A 105 5.78 3.56 17.81
N GLU A 106 6.73 4.32 17.28
CA GLU A 106 6.45 5.53 16.50
C GLU A 106 6.32 5.22 15.00
N THR A 107 5.50 6.00 14.31
CA THR A 107 5.37 5.89 12.85
C THR A 107 6.64 6.41 12.16
N LYS A 108 7.14 5.66 11.18
CA LYS A 108 8.30 6.05 10.37
C LYS A 108 7.90 7.04 9.27
N GLY A 109 7.59 8.25 9.62
CA GLY A 109 7.41 9.35 8.66
C GLY A 109 6.00 9.92 8.56
N HIS A 110 5.98 11.25 8.55
CA HIS A 110 4.77 12.08 8.58
C HIS A 110 4.03 12.20 7.24
N LYS A 111 4.56 11.62 6.15
CA LYS A 111 3.91 11.68 4.84
C LYS A 111 3.33 10.33 4.44
N PRO A 112 2.05 10.29 4.04
CA PRO A 112 1.45 9.07 3.53
C PRO A 112 2.13 8.60 2.23
N SER A 113 1.86 7.36 1.82
CA SER A 113 2.32 6.85 0.53
C SER A 113 1.72 7.63 -0.63
N THR A 114 2.51 7.81 -1.70
CA THR A 114 1.99 8.30 -2.97
C THR A 114 1.14 7.21 -3.61
N ILE A 115 -0.10 7.54 -4.03
CA ILE A 115 -1.00 6.59 -4.69
C ILE A 115 -1.04 6.88 -6.18
N VAL A 116 -0.75 5.87 -6.99
CA VAL A 116 -0.75 5.99 -8.45
C VAL A 116 -1.59 4.90 -9.12
N ASP A 117 -2.15 5.24 -10.26
CA ASP A 117 -2.80 4.34 -11.21
C ASP A 117 -2.16 4.53 -12.58
N ILE A 118 -1.66 3.45 -13.17
CA ILE A 118 -1.04 3.42 -14.51
C ILE A 118 -1.48 2.20 -15.32
N ARG A 119 -2.61 1.62 -14.96
CA ARG A 119 -3.16 0.41 -15.59
C ARG A 119 -3.35 0.53 -17.10
N ASP A 120 -3.65 1.73 -17.58
CA ASP A 120 -3.91 2.01 -19.01
C ASP A 120 -2.69 2.67 -19.69
N GLY A 121 -1.51 2.64 -19.07
CA GLY A 121 -0.30 3.31 -19.56
C GLY A 121 -0.27 4.83 -19.31
N ASN A 122 -1.35 5.41 -18.82
CA ASN A 122 -1.44 6.83 -18.49
C ASN A 122 -1.29 7.01 -16.97
N LEU A 123 -0.22 7.67 -16.54
CA LEU A 123 0.02 7.94 -15.14
C LEU A 123 -1.02 8.89 -14.55
N LYS A 124 -1.75 8.43 -13.53
CA LYS A 124 -2.63 9.23 -12.68
C LYS A 124 -2.11 9.19 -11.25
N ILE A 125 -1.86 10.34 -10.65
CA ILE A 125 -1.51 10.45 -9.23
C ILE A 125 -2.80 10.76 -8.48
N LEU A 126 -3.26 9.79 -7.68
CA LEU A 126 -4.51 9.89 -6.93
C LEU A 126 -4.32 10.54 -5.56
N ARG A 127 -3.10 10.44 -5.02
CA ARG A 127 -2.67 11.12 -3.79
C ARG A 127 -1.19 11.44 -3.88
N ASP A 128 -0.84 12.70 -3.67
CA ASP A 128 0.55 13.11 -3.47
C ASP A 128 1.01 12.65 -2.07
N GLY A 129 2.22 12.07 -2.01
CA GLY A 129 2.80 11.52 -0.80
C GLY A 129 4.31 11.66 -0.77
N ALA A 130 4.99 10.72 -0.11
CA ALA A 130 6.43 10.78 0.10
C ALA A 130 7.25 10.69 -1.21
N ILE A 131 6.73 10.01 -2.25
CA ILE A 131 7.41 9.89 -3.55
C ILE A 131 6.84 10.93 -4.50
N SER A 132 7.70 11.84 -4.98
CA SER A 132 7.26 12.92 -5.87
C SER A 132 6.87 12.41 -7.27
N ALA A 133 5.90 13.10 -7.89
CA ALA A 133 5.52 12.87 -9.29
C ALA A 133 6.71 12.90 -10.26
N ARG A 134 7.71 13.74 -9.98
CA ARG A 134 8.93 13.85 -10.80
C ARG A 134 9.72 12.54 -10.80
N ARG A 135 9.90 11.90 -9.63
CA ARG A 135 10.62 10.61 -9.52
C ARG A 135 9.88 9.50 -10.26
N ILE A 136 8.55 9.41 -10.10
CA ILE A 136 7.72 8.41 -10.78
C ILE A 136 7.82 8.58 -12.31
N LYS A 137 7.68 9.81 -12.81
CA LYS A 137 7.80 10.11 -14.24
C LYS A 137 9.19 9.81 -14.80
N ALA A 138 10.25 9.95 -14.00
CA ALA A 138 11.61 9.65 -14.43
C ALA A 138 11.82 8.14 -14.71
N VAL A 139 11.25 7.28 -13.86
CA VAL A 139 11.28 5.81 -14.07
C VAL A 139 10.52 5.44 -15.35
N LEU A 140 9.32 5.99 -15.52
CA LEU A 140 8.45 5.64 -16.65
C LEU A 140 8.97 6.09 -18.01
N LYS A 141 9.82 7.14 -18.07
CA LYS A 141 10.42 7.62 -19.33
C LYS A 141 11.37 6.62 -19.98
N ASN A 142 11.87 5.66 -19.24
CA ASN A 142 12.86 4.68 -19.70
C ASN A 142 12.21 3.33 -20.11
N ILE A 143 10.87 3.28 -20.14
CA ILE A 143 10.12 2.08 -20.47
C ILE A 143 9.56 2.23 -21.90
N ASP A 144 10.17 1.53 -22.84
CA ASP A 144 9.71 1.42 -24.23
C ASP A 144 8.60 0.36 -24.40
#